data_40ab4f85b188c4055bf09c731a6e2e69
#
_entry.id   40ab4f85b188c4055bf09c731a6e2e69
#
_cell.length_a   1.000
_cell.length_b   1.000
_cell.length_c   1.000
_cell.angle_alpha   90.00
_cell.angle_beta   90.00
_cell.angle_gamma   90.00
#
_symmetry.space_group_name_H-M   'P 1'
#
loop_
_entity.id
_entity.type
_entity.pdbx_description
1 polymer ?
#
loop_
_entity_poly.entity_id
_entity_poly.type
_entity_poly.pdbx_seq_one_letter_code
_entity_poly.pdbx_strand_id
1 'polypeptide(L)'
;MKNQTYRMTMLFDFYGELLTERQKEFFDLYYNEDLSLAEIAENAGISRQGVRDVIVRAEAAMQEVEDKTGIIKRFLARGAHVDAIAEAVEEISTLNYRYYEDRRLTELADQIRREAAALKE
;
A
#
# COMPACT_ATOMS: atom_id res chain seq x y z
N MET A 1 -18.27 -3.93 5.80
CA MET A 1 -16.90 -4.47 5.78
C MET A 1 -16.27 -4.35 4.39
N LYS A 2 -16.82 -4.97 3.36
CA LYS A 2 -16.16 -5.01 2.05
C LYS A 2 -16.10 -3.69 1.29
N ASN A 3 -16.92 -2.71 1.60
CA ASN A 3 -16.85 -1.40 0.97
C ASN A 3 -15.59 -0.59 1.38
N GLN A 4 -14.78 -1.11 2.29
CA GLN A 4 -13.50 -0.51 2.69
C GLN A 4 -12.31 -1.36 2.23
N THR A 5 -12.49 -2.17 1.20
CA THR A 5 -11.49 -3.16 0.75
C THR A 5 -10.12 -2.55 0.47
N TYR A 6 -10.07 -1.43 -0.26
CA TYR A 6 -8.79 -0.78 -0.57
C TYR A 6 -8.02 -0.39 0.69
N ARG A 7 -8.71 0.26 1.63
CA ARG A 7 -8.10 0.68 2.90
C ARG A 7 -7.60 -0.52 3.71
N MET A 8 -8.42 -1.56 3.79
CA MET A 8 -8.07 -2.77 4.55
C MET A 8 -6.92 -3.53 3.92
N THR A 9 -6.87 -3.60 2.60
CA THR A 9 -5.75 -4.21 1.87
C THR A 9 -4.45 -3.45 2.14
N MET A 10 -4.50 -2.12 2.14
CA MET A 10 -3.34 -1.29 2.43
C MET A 10 -2.83 -1.53 3.87
N LEU A 11 -3.73 -1.57 4.85
CA LEU A 11 -3.38 -1.89 6.23
C LEU A 11 -2.72 -3.27 6.33
N PHE A 12 -3.25 -4.26 5.63
CA PHE A 12 -2.72 -5.61 5.65
C PHE A 12 -1.32 -5.69 5.02
N ASP A 13 -1.11 -4.97 3.92
CA ASP A 13 0.20 -4.92 3.27
C ASP A 13 1.28 -4.37 4.21
N PHE A 14 0.94 -3.35 4.98
CA PHE A 14 1.89 -2.70 5.88
C PHE A 14 2.01 -3.41 7.23
N TYR A 15 0.90 -3.87 7.78
CA TYR A 15 0.85 -4.33 9.18
C TYR A 15 0.42 -5.79 9.36
N GLY A 16 0.16 -6.52 8.28
CA GLY A 16 -0.34 -7.90 8.36
C GLY A 16 0.55 -8.83 9.17
N GLU A 17 1.87 -8.61 9.15
CA GLU A 17 2.80 -9.43 9.91
C GLU A 17 2.64 -9.31 11.42
N LEU A 18 1.96 -8.27 11.90
CA LEU A 18 1.69 -8.08 13.33
C LEU A 18 0.48 -8.90 13.81
N LEU A 19 -0.28 -9.48 12.89
CA LEU A 19 -1.47 -10.26 13.21
C LEU A 19 -1.11 -11.68 13.64
N THR A 20 -2.02 -12.32 14.39
CA THR A 20 -1.91 -13.75 14.65
C THR A 20 -2.11 -14.54 13.36
N GLU A 21 -1.68 -15.79 13.32
CA GLU A 21 -1.84 -16.63 12.14
C GLU A 21 -3.31 -16.77 11.73
N ARG A 22 -4.21 -16.95 12.69
CA ARG A 22 -5.65 -17.04 12.41
C ARG A 22 -6.21 -15.72 11.86
N GLN A 23 -5.80 -14.60 12.41
CA GLN A 23 -6.20 -13.29 11.91
C GLN A 23 -5.74 -13.07 10.47
N LYS A 24 -4.48 -13.39 10.17
CA LYS A 24 -3.93 -13.31 8.81
C LYS A 24 -4.74 -14.16 7.85
N GLU A 25 -4.96 -15.43 8.21
CA GLU A 25 -5.66 -16.38 7.36
C GLU A 25 -7.07 -15.90 7.03
N PHE A 26 -7.85 -15.54 8.04
CA PHE A 26 -9.24 -15.12 7.84
C PHE A 26 -9.32 -13.78 7.10
N PHE A 27 -8.43 -12.85 7.41
CA PHE A 27 -8.36 -11.57 6.71
C PHE A 27 -8.07 -11.77 5.23
N ASP A 28 -7.07 -12.60 4.93
CA ASP A 28 -6.66 -12.90 3.56
C ASP A 28 -7.79 -13.57 2.77
N LEU A 29 -8.44 -14.56 3.36
CA LEU A 29 -9.56 -15.25 2.71
C LEU A 29 -10.71 -14.29 2.41
N TYR A 30 -11.01 -13.39 3.33
CA TYR A 30 -12.13 -12.47 3.18
C TYR A 30 -11.86 -11.35 2.19
N TYR A 31 -10.72 -10.66 2.30
CA TYR A 31 -10.42 -9.48 1.49
C TYR A 31 -9.69 -9.79 0.18
N ASN A 32 -8.80 -10.76 0.17
CA ASN A 32 -8.00 -11.07 -1.02
C ASN A 32 -8.57 -12.21 -1.85
N GLU A 33 -9.09 -13.26 -1.18
CA GLU A 33 -9.69 -14.41 -1.86
C GLU A 33 -11.19 -14.28 -2.08
N ASP A 34 -11.77 -13.20 -1.57
CA ASP A 34 -13.20 -12.86 -1.74
C ASP A 34 -14.18 -13.92 -1.24
N LEU A 35 -13.79 -14.68 -0.22
CA LEU A 35 -14.71 -15.64 0.43
C LEU A 35 -15.70 -14.90 1.32
N SER A 36 -16.92 -15.45 1.43
CA SER A 36 -17.91 -14.94 2.38
C SER A 36 -17.57 -15.40 3.80
N LEU A 37 -18.14 -14.70 4.79
CA LEU A 37 -18.01 -15.14 6.19
C LEU A 37 -18.53 -16.57 6.39
N ALA A 38 -19.61 -16.93 5.70
CA ALA A 38 -20.19 -18.27 5.76
C ALA A 38 -19.22 -19.33 5.22
N GLU A 39 -18.58 -19.06 4.09
CA GLU A 39 -17.61 -19.98 3.49
C GLU A 39 -16.39 -20.19 4.38
N ILE A 40 -15.87 -19.10 4.95
CA ILE A 40 -14.74 -19.19 5.89
C ILE A 40 -15.13 -19.98 7.14
N ALA A 41 -16.31 -19.68 7.69
CA ALA A 41 -16.82 -20.36 8.87
C ALA A 41 -16.98 -21.87 8.65
N GLU A 42 -17.53 -22.26 7.52
CA GLU A 42 -17.72 -23.67 7.15
C GLU A 42 -16.37 -24.39 7.09
N ASN A 43 -15.39 -23.81 6.41
CA ASN A 43 -14.07 -24.39 6.25
C ASN A 43 -13.30 -24.48 7.58
N ALA A 44 -13.49 -23.49 8.45
CA ALA A 44 -12.77 -23.43 9.74
C ALA A 44 -13.48 -24.19 10.86
N GLY A 45 -14.73 -24.59 10.67
CA GLY A 45 -15.50 -25.29 11.68
C GLY A 45 -15.93 -24.43 12.85
N ILE A 46 -16.17 -23.13 12.61
CA ILE A 46 -16.66 -22.19 13.61
C ILE A 46 -17.86 -21.41 13.08
N SER A 47 -18.47 -20.57 13.90
CA SER A 47 -19.62 -19.77 13.48
C SER A 47 -19.20 -18.58 12.59
N ARG A 48 -20.14 -18.09 11.79
CA ARG A 48 -19.94 -16.86 11.00
C ARG A 48 -19.58 -15.68 11.90
N GLN A 49 -20.26 -15.57 13.05
CA GLN A 49 -19.99 -14.51 14.01
C GLN A 49 -18.55 -14.63 14.56
N GLY A 50 -18.08 -15.87 14.80
CA GLY A 50 -16.70 -16.10 15.22
C GLY A 50 -15.68 -15.64 14.18
N VAL A 51 -15.93 -15.92 12.91
CA VAL A 51 -15.07 -15.43 11.82
C VAL A 51 -15.08 -13.90 11.78
N ARG A 52 -16.27 -13.30 11.83
CA ARG A 52 -16.42 -11.85 11.81
C ARG A 52 -15.65 -11.20 12.95
N ASP A 53 -15.73 -11.77 14.15
CA ASP A 53 -15.03 -11.24 15.33
C ASP A 53 -13.51 -11.25 15.14
N VAL A 54 -12.96 -12.32 14.56
CA VAL A 54 -11.53 -12.40 14.26
C VAL A 54 -11.11 -11.32 13.27
N ILE A 55 -11.89 -11.15 12.19
CA ILE A 55 -11.57 -10.16 11.15
C ILE A 55 -11.68 -8.72 11.71
N VAL A 56 -12.74 -8.43 12.47
CA VAL A 56 -12.93 -7.10 13.06
C VAL A 56 -11.80 -6.76 14.03
N ARG A 57 -11.35 -7.72 14.83
CA ARG A 57 -10.20 -7.51 15.73
C ARG A 57 -8.91 -7.30 14.98
N ALA A 58 -8.71 -8.01 13.86
CA ALA A 58 -7.55 -7.82 13.01
C ALA A 58 -7.55 -6.40 12.42
N GLU A 59 -8.69 -5.96 11.90
CA GLU A 59 -8.84 -4.60 11.35
C GLU A 59 -8.52 -3.55 12.41
N ALA A 60 -9.09 -3.72 13.61
CA ALA A 60 -8.88 -2.78 14.71
C ALA A 60 -7.42 -2.72 15.15
N ALA A 61 -6.75 -3.87 15.22
CA ALA A 61 -5.34 -3.93 15.60
C ALA A 61 -4.46 -3.17 14.61
N MET A 62 -4.67 -3.38 13.32
CA MET A 62 -3.91 -2.69 12.29
C MET A 62 -4.20 -1.19 12.27
N GLN A 63 -5.47 -0.81 12.42
CA GLN A 63 -5.86 0.60 12.46
C GLN A 63 -5.23 1.31 13.66
N GLU A 64 -5.16 0.66 14.80
CA GLU A 64 -4.51 1.24 15.98
C GLU A 64 -3.03 1.54 15.72
N VAL A 65 -2.33 0.64 15.05
CA VAL A 65 -0.92 0.88 14.70
C VAL A 65 -0.81 2.08 13.76
N GLU A 66 -1.68 2.16 12.75
CA GLU A 66 -1.67 3.29 11.82
C GLU A 66 -1.99 4.60 12.54
N ASP A 67 -2.97 4.59 13.44
CA ASP A 67 -3.35 5.79 14.20
C ASP A 67 -2.19 6.32 15.04
N LYS A 68 -1.37 5.41 15.57
CA LYS A 68 -0.22 5.78 16.40
C LYS A 68 1.01 6.16 15.60
N THR A 69 1.25 5.54 14.47
CA THR A 69 2.51 5.71 13.71
C THR A 69 2.37 6.62 12.51
N GLY A 70 1.21 6.64 11.84
CA GLY A 70 1.00 7.39 10.61
C GLY A 70 1.89 6.94 9.45
N ILE A 71 2.38 5.71 9.47
CA ILE A 71 3.33 5.19 8.46
C ILE A 71 2.71 5.22 7.06
N ILE A 72 1.47 4.72 6.91
CA ILE A 72 0.79 4.70 5.60
C ILE A 72 0.53 6.13 5.12
N LYS A 73 0.05 6.99 6.01
CA LYS A 73 -0.22 8.39 5.68
C LYS A 73 1.04 9.09 5.16
N ARG A 74 2.18 8.90 5.85
CA ARG A 74 3.44 9.48 5.41
C ARG A 74 3.95 8.86 4.11
N PHE A 75 3.76 7.55 3.95
CA PHE A 75 4.13 6.86 2.71
C PHE A 75 3.37 7.43 1.51
N LEU A 76 2.06 7.62 1.63
CA LEU A 76 1.24 8.19 0.55
C LEU A 76 1.62 9.63 0.26
N ALA A 77 1.86 10.46 1.29
CA ALA A 77 2.30 11.84 1.11
C ALA A 77 3.65 11.91 0.40
N ARG A 78 4.57 11.02 0.77
CA ARG A 78 5.90 10.94 0.16
C ARG A 78 5.80 10.55 -1.32
N GLY A 79 4.91 9.61 -1.65
CA GLY A 79 4.67 9.19 -3.03
C GLY A 79 4.21 10.33 -3.93
N ALA A 80 3.36 11.22 -3.42
CA ALA A 80 2.90 12.38 -4.17
C ALA A 80 4.07 13.33 -4.49
N HIS A 81 4.98 13.53 -3.55
CA HIS A 81 6.18 14.36 -3.78
C HIS A 81 7.13 13.70 -4.78
N VAL A 82 7.30 12.39 -4.70
CA VAL A 82 8.13 11.66 -5.66
C VAL A 82 7.57 11.80 -7.08
N ASP A 83 6.25 11.71 -7.22
CA ASP A 83 5.59 11.88 -8.52
C ASP A 83 5.81 13.30 -9.07
N ALA A 84 5.71 14.31 -8.24
CA ALA A 84 5.95 15.70 -8.65
C ALA A 84 7.41 15.91 -9.12
N ILE A 85 8.37 15.31 -8.42
CA ILE A 85 9.79 15.35 -8.81
C ILE A 85 9.98 14.65 -10.16
N ALA A 86 9.36 13.51 -10.36
CA ALA A 86 9.45 12.76 -11.62
C ALA A 86 8.88 13.57 -12.79
N GLU A 87 7.74 14.23 -12.59
CA GLU A 87 7.14 15.08 -13.62
C GLU A 87 8.04 16.27 -13.96
N ALA A 88 8.62 16.93 -12.96
CA ALA A 88 9.53 18.06 -13.16
C ALA A 88 10.76 17.64 -13.96
N VAL A 89 11.31 16.48 -13.65
CA VAL A 89 12.49 15.97 -14.36
C VAL A 89 12.18 15.59 -15.80
N GLU A 90 10.98 15.11 -16.08
CA GLU A 90 10.56 14.84 -17.47
C GLU A 90 10.48 16.14 -18.27
N GLU A 91 9.99 17.21 -17.66
CA GLU A 91 9.95 18.53 -18.32
C GLU A 91 11.36 19.04 -18.58
N ILE A 92 12.28 18.91 -17.63
CA ILE A 92 13.68 19.28 -17.81
C ILE A 92 14.28 18.51 -19.00
N SER A 93 14.02 17.19 -19.07
CA SER A 93 14.53 16.37 -20.18
C SER A 93 13.99 16.81 -21.53
N THR A 94 12.70 17.17 -21.58
CA THR A 94 12.07 17.66 -22.81
C THR A 94 12.69 19.00 -23.26
N LEU A 95 12.87 19.94 -22.32
CA LEU A 95 13.48 21.23 -22.61
C LEU A 95 14.93 21.06 -23.10
N ASN A 96 15.68 20.16 -22.44
CA ASN A 96 17.04 19.88 -22.83
C ASN A 96 17.12 19.32 -24.26
N TYR A 97 16.27 18.35 -24.56
CA TYR A 97 16.21 17.76 -25.90
C TYR A 97 15.89 18.79 -26.98
N ARG A 98 14.96 19.71 -26.73
CA ARG A 98 14.49 20.69 -27.70
C ARG A 98 15.44 21.84 -27.91
N TYR A 99 16.09 22.33 -26.84
CA TYR A 99 16.75 23.64 -26.89
C TYR A 99 18.21 23.62 -26.55
N TYR A 100 18.70 22.63 -25.81
CA TYR A 100 20.07 22.68 -25.28
C TYR A 100 20.93 21.50 -25.71
N GLU A 101 20.38 20.30 -25.76
CA GLU A 101 21.10 19.06 -26.06
C GLU A 101 22.35 18.91 -25.21
N ASP A 102 22.30 19.35 -23.98
CA ASP A 102 23.42 19.31 -23.05
C ASP A 102 23.54 17.92 -22.45
N ARG A 103 24.70 17.31 -22.61
CA ARG A 103 24.96 15.96 -22.14
C ARG A 103 24.89 15.85 -20.62
N ARG A 104 25.41 16.87 -19.91
CA ARG A 104 25.40 16.85 -18.44
C ARG A 104 24.00 16.93 -17.88
N LEU A 105 23.13 17.71 -18.52
CA LEU A 105 21.71 17.78 -18.12
C LEU A 105 21.02 16.42 -18.31
N THR A 106 21.33 15.73 -19.42
CA THR A 106 20.80 14.37 -19.66
C THR A 106 21.22 13.43 -18.55
N GLU A 107 22.50 13.44 -18.18
CA GLU A 107 23.03 12.57 -17.12
C GLU A 107 22.38 12.85 -15.77
N LEU A 108 22.23 14.12 -15.41
CA LEU A 108 21.60 14.52 -14.15
C LEU A 108 20.12 14.15 -14.11
N ALA A 109 19.40 14.37 -15.20
CA ALA A 109 17.99 14.00 -15.30
C ALA A 109 17.80 12.49 -15.13
N ASP A 110 18.66 11.70 -15.77
CA ASP A 110 18.62 10.25 -15.62
C ASP A 110 18.92 9.80 -14.18
N GLN A 111 19.86 10.47 -13.52
CA GLN A 111 20.17 10.18 -12.12
C GLN A 111 18.96 10.47 -11.22
N ILE A 112 18.33 11.62 -11.37
CA ILE A 112 17.15 11.99 -10.60
C ILE A 112 16.01 10.99 -10.85
N ARG A 113 15.82 10.60 -12.10
CA ARG A 113 14.80 9.63 -12.49
C ARG A 113 15.00 8.29 -11.77
N ARG A 114 16.24 7.80 -11.72
CA ARG A 114 16.58 6.55 -11.02
C ARG A 114 16.33 6.65 -9.52
N GLU A 115 16.75 7.74 -8.90
CA GLU A 115 16.58 7.93 -7.47
C GLU A 115 15.10 8.05 -7.10
N ALA A 116 14.31 8.78 -7.88
CA ALA A 116 12.86 8.89 -7.65
C ALA A 116 12.18 7.52 -7.78
N ALA A 117 12.55 6.72 -8.77
CA ALA A 117 12.01 5.38 -8.94
C ALA A 117 12.35 4.46 -7.75
N ALA A 118 13.58 4.57 -7.23
CA ALA A 118 14.02 3.79 -6.09
C ALA A 118 13.21 4.13 -4.82
N LEU A 119 12.82 5.38 -4.66
CA LEU A 119 12.00 5.81 -3.50
C LEU A 119 10.59 5.22 -3.51
N LYS A 120 10.11 4.75 -4.64
CA LYS A 120 8.77 4.15 -4.77
C LYS A 120 8.74 2.66 -4.42
N GLU A 121 9.87 2.02 -4.36
CA GLU A 121 10.00 0.62 -3.95
C GLU A 121 9.97 0.48 -2.39
#